data_1f9937b789931fd70220d19fd466e15e
#
_entry.id   1f9937b789931fd70220d19fd466e15e
#
_cell.length_a   1.000
_cell.length_b   1.000
_cell.length_c   1.000
_cell.angle_alpha   90.00
_cell.angle_beta   90.00
_cell.angle_gamma   90.00
#
_symmetry.space_group_name_H-M   'P 1'
#
loop_
_entity.id
_entity.type
_entity.pdbx_description
1 polymer ?
#
loop_
_entity_poly.entity_id
_entity_poly.type
_entity_poly.pdbx_seq_one_letter_code
_entity_poly.pdbx_strand_id
1 'polypeptide(L)'
;MRDAIIIAGWTWEAFNIPERLALSMALLGSRVLYCANPVSSFKEKECPVKELEPGIFGFTPRIWGHRLNQWSFTAAMQSRTIADQIARHAEQLKLRDPIVIYPYMARILPVCAELRRRGFHMVYVVMDHPQTNLQAHVALADQTLVVQRTSLHPLRAQLGDKVHFLPELAPSLSYQAELSGQTVEHPALARIPRPRLVYAGVPHGRVHVGLIREILTARPKWHYVHIGPPDGLELPNSHALSWIPKNMIGQILAGTDVGFMPYDCRIERDFNCAPLKLFDYFAVGLPVVSTPIIYLWEMPDLVYTGDTPAELIRAVESALTEPRDGPVRARRKEMAREHSIENIAELLGRVLPING
;
A
#
# COMPACT_ATOMS: atom_id res chain seq x y z
N MET A 1 -27.29 -2.62 -3.40
CA MET A 1 -25.80 -2.56 -3.39
C MET A 1 -25.31 -3.54 -2.34
N ARG A 2 -24.31 -4.35 -2.67
CA ARG A 2 -23.66 -5.30 -1.75
C ARG A 2 -22.67 -4.56 -0.84
N ASP A 3 -22.52 -5.03 0.37
CA ASP A 3 -21.53 -4.52 1.31
C ASP A 3 -20.20 -5.26 1.13
N ALA A 4 -19.15 -4.89 1.87
CA ALA A 4 -17.83 -5.48 1.73
C ALA A 4 -17.24 -5.92 3.07
N ILE A 5 -16.48 -7.00 3.04
CA ILE A 5 -15.59 -7.44 4.11
C ILE A 5 -14.18 -7.38 3.57
N ILE A 6 -13.29 -6.62 4.18
CA ILE A 6 -11.90 -6.51 3.76
C ILE A 6 -11.01 -7.20 4.78
N ILE A 7 -10.35 -8.28 4.36
CA ILE A 7 -9.35 -8.97 5.18
C ILE A 7 -8.02 -8.26 4.95
N ALA A 8 -7.72 -7.27 5.78
CA ALA A 8 -6.63 -6.35 5.54
C ALA A 8 -5.25 -6.92 5.90
N GLY A 9 -5.17 -7.65 7.01
CA GLY A 9 -3.88 -8.09 7.52
C GLY A 9 -2.99 -6.99 8.11
N TRP A 10 -3.49 -5.77 8.21
CA TRP A 10 -2.86 -4.61 8.85
C TRP A 10 -3.86 -3.88 9.72
N THR A 11 -3.36 -3.10 10.66
CA THR A 11 -4.19 -2.16 11.44
C THR A 11 -4.67 -1.02 10.55
N TRP A 12 -5.77 -0.39 10.93
CA TRP A 12 -6.22 0.87 10.34
C TRP A 12 -5.15 1.97 10.57
N GLU A 13 -5.07 2.93 9.69
CA GLU A 13 -4.05 4.00 9.65
C GLU A 13 -2.65 3.56 9.14
N ALA A 14 -2.53 2.34 8.63
CA ALA A 14 -1.30 1.89 7.98
C ALA A 14 -1.13 2.39 6.53
N PHE A 15 -2.13 3.11 6.00
CA PHE A 15 -2.16 3.71 4.64
C PHE A 15 -1.82 2.74 3.51
N ASN A 16 -2.24 1.51 3.68
CA ASN A 16 -2.00 0.42 2.73
C ASN A 16 -3.17 0.25 1.75
N ILE A 17 -3.00 -0.65 0.78
CA ILE A 17 -4.02 -0.95 -0.24
C ILE A 17 -5.38 -1.36 0.38
N PRO A 18 -5.46 -2.28 1.37
CA PRO A 18 -6.74 -2.63 2.00
C PRO A 18 -7.50 -1.46 2.59
N GLU A 19 -6.81 -0.49 3.19
CA GLU A 19 -7.45 0.71 3.73
C GLU A 19 -8.03 1.58 2.61
N ARG A 20 -7.24 1.81 1.56
CA ARG A 20 -7.69 2.58 0.38
C ARG A 20 -8.85 1.89 -0.35
N LEU A 21 -8.86 0.56 -0.42
CA LEU A 21 -9.99 -0.21 -0.92
C LEU A 21 -11.23 -0.06 -0.04
N ALA A 22 -11.08 -0.05 1.29
CA ALA A 22 -12.19 0.16 2.21
C ALA A 22 -12.83 1.54 2.00
N LEU A 23 -12.00 2.57 1.85
CA LEU A 23 -12.47 3.93 1.54
C LEU A 23 -13.16 3.99 0.18
N SER A 24 -12.59 3.35 -0.86
CA SER A 24 -13.22 3.27 -2.18
C SER A 24 -14.58 2.57 -2.15
N MET A 25 -14.71 1.47 -1.42
CA MET A 25 -15.98 0.77 -1.26
C MET A 25 -17.03 1.60 -0.50
N ALA A 26 -16.60 2.34 0.55
CA ALA A 26 -17.48 3.24 1.28
C ALA A 26 -17.98 4.41 0.41
N LEU A 27 -17.14 4.96 -0.47
CA LEU A 27 -17.54 5.98 -1.45
C LEU A 27 -18.62 5.49 -2.41
N LEU A 28 -18.67 4.21 -2.73
CA LEU A 28 -19.74 3.58 -3.50
C LEU A 28 -21.03 3.39 -2.70
N GLY A 29 -21.03 3.69 -1.38
CA GLY A 29 -22.18 3.49 -0.51
C GLY A 29 -22.27 2.09 0.09
N SER A 30 -21.26 1.26 -0.05
CA SER A 30 -21.14 -0.02 0.65
C SER A 30 -20.75 0.21 2.10
N ARG A 31 -21.35 -0.54 3.03
CA ARG A 31 -20.82 -0.65 4.40
C ARG A 31 -19.66 -1.64 4.37
N VAL A 32 -18.60 -1.33 5.10
CA VAL A 32 -17.36 -2.11 5.07
C VAL A 32 -17.04 -2.66 6.46
N LEU A 33 -16.77 -3.96 6.55
CA LEU A 33 -16.16 -4.58 7.72
C LEU A 33 -14.66 -4.80 7.46
N TYR A 34 -13.82 -4.02 8.12
CA TYR A 34 -12.36 -4.09 8.01
C TYR A 34 -11.80 -5.04 9.07
N CYS A 35 -11.21 -6.14 8.63
CA CYS A 35 -10.65 -7.17 9.49
C CYS A 35 -9.12 -7.01 9.54
N ALA A 36 -8.61 -6.54 10.67
CA ALA A 36 -7.17 -6.36 10.90
C ALA A 36 -6.45 -7.70 11.18
N ASN A 37 -5.12 -7.65 11.35
CA ASN A 37 -4.33 -8.82 11.75
C ASN A 37 -4.84 -9.42 13.06
N PRO A 38 -4.99 -10.75 13.13
CA PRO A 38 -5.39 -11.40 14.36
C PRO A 38 -4.32 -11.25 15.45
N VAL A 39 -4.79 -11.04 16.67
CA VAL A 39 -3.94 -10.99 17.87
C VAL A 39 -4.20 -12.17 18.79
N SER A 40 -3.15 -12.65 19.45
CA SER A 40 -3.27 -13.68 20.48
C SER A 40 -3.77 -13.06 21.78
N SER A 41 -4.87 -13.59 22.32
CA SER A 41 -5.39 -13.18 23.62
C SER A 41 -5.89 -14.38 24.41
N PHE A 42 -5.40 -14.52 25.64
CA PHE A 42 -5.91 -15.52 26.59
C PHE A 42 -7.03 -14.95 27.49
N LYS A 43 -7.16 -13.63 27.58
CA LYS A 43 -8.03 -12.96 28.57
C LYS A 43 -9.34 -12.45 27.97
N GLU A 44 -9.35 -12.05 26.71
CA GLU A 44 -10.51 -11.44 26.09
C GLU A 44 -11.06 -12.34 24.97
N LYS A 45 -12.31 -12.75 25.10
CA LYS A 45 -12.98 -13.60 24.10
C LYS A 45 -13.57 -12.82 22.94
N GLU A 46 -13.82 -11.53 23.10
CA GLU A 46 -14.49 -10.70 22.11
C GLU A 46 -13.61 -9.54 21.66
N CYS A 47 -13.68 -9.26 20.37
CA CYS A 47 -13.15 -8.06 19.76
C CYS A 47 -14.31 -7.14 19.41
N PRO A 48 -14.47 -6.01 20.11
CA PRO A 48 -15.52 -5.09 19.77
C PRO A 48 -15.27 -4.51 18.37
N VAL A 49 -16.35 -4.41 17.61
CA VAL A 49 -16.34 -3.66 16.36
C VAL A 49 -16.40 -2.17 16.71
N LYS A 50 -15.56 -1.39 16.05
CA LYS A 50 -15.52 0.08 16.17
C LYS A 50 -15.76 0.70 14.81
N GLU A 51 -16.52 1.77 14.74
CA GLU A 51 -16.56 2.60 13.55
C GLU A 51 -15.24 3.35 13.43
N LEU A 52 -14.56 3.21 12.29
CA LEU A 52 -13.26 3.81 11.99
C LEU A 52 -13.42 5.09 11.17
N GLU A 53 -14.34 5.03 10.21
CA GLU A 53 -14.77 6.11 9.34
C GLU A 53 -16.27 5.91 9.05
N PRO A 54 -17.00 6.90 8.57
CA PRO A 54 -18.41 6.76 8.24
C PRO A 54 -18.68 5.56 7.32
N GLY A 55 -19.41 4.57 7.85
CA GLY A 55 -19.73 3.33 7.12
C GLY A 55 -18.63 2.27 7.10
N ILE A 56 -17.48 2.52 7.70
CA ILE A 56 -16.36 1.56 7.82
C ILE A 56 -16.21 1.13 9.28
N PHE A 57 -16.36 -0.15 9.50
CA PHE A 57 -16.34 -0.77 10.83
C PHE A 57 -15.14 -1.72 10.93
N GLY A 58 -14.28 -1.50 11.92
CA GLY A 58 -13.08 -2.30 12.10
C GLY A 58 -13.11 -3.21 13.32
N PHE A 59 -12.48 -4.36 13.22
CA PHE A 59 -12.18 -5.22 14.35
C PHE A 59 -10.86 -5.97 14.15
N THR A 60 -10.31 -6.45 15.28
CA THR A 60 -9.08 -7.24 15.29
C THR A 60 -9.46 -8.65 15.76
N PRO A 61 -9.39 -9.68 14.89
CA PRO A 61 -9.70 -11.05 15.29
C PRO A 61 -8.82 -11.53 16.45
N ARG A 62 -9.41 -12.30 17.35
CA ARG A 62 -8.70 -12.90 18.46
C ARG A 62 -8.56 -14.40 18.27
N ILE A 63 -7.34 -14.87 18.46
CA ILE A 63 -7.03 -16.29 18.38
C ILE A 63 -6.37 -16.75 19.67
N TRP A 64 -6.57 -18.00 20.01
CA TRP A 64 -5.95 -18.62 21.15
C TRP A 64 -4.59 -19.20 20.77
N GLY A 65 -3.51 -18.88 21.50
CA GLY A 65 -2.21 -19.53 21.37
C GLY A 65 -1.42 -19.24 20.09
N HIS A 66 -0.78 -18.09 19.99
CA HIS A 66 0.01 -17.65 18.81
C HIS A 66 1.14 -18.62 18.38
N ARG A 67 1.72 -19.38 19.31
CA ARG A 67 2.80 -20.35 19.04
C ARG A 67 2.31 -21.70 18.50
N LEU A 68 1.01 -21.95 18.52
CA LEU A 68 0.42 -23.20 18.05
C LEU A 68 0.18 -23.25 16.52
N ASN A 69 0.48 -22.16 15.80
CA ASN A 69 0.36 -22.08 14.33
C ASN A 69 1.32 -22.99 13.55
N GLN A 70 2.23 -23.67 14.23
CA GLN A 70 3.16 -24.61 13.61
C GLN A 70 2.49 -25.98 13.31
N TRP A 71 1.31 -26.25 13.86
CA TRP A 71 0.62 -27.51 13.68
C TRP A 71 -0.60 -27.30 12.79
N SER A 72 -0.74 -28.11 11.76
CA SER A 72 -1.81 -27.98 10.74
C SER A 72 -3.22 -27.98 11.35
N PHE A 73 -3.46 -28.75 12.41
CA PHE A 73 -4.76 -28.84 13.09
C PHE A 73 -5.12 -27.53 13.83
N THR A 74 -4.15 -26.94 14.53
CA THR A 74 -4.37 -25.67 15.26
C THR A 74 -4.54 -24.51 14.30
N ALA A 75 -3.83 -24.50 13.17
CA ALA A 75 -4.02 -23.51 12.11
C ALA A 75 -5.44 -23.59 11.51
N ALA A 76 -5.96 -24.78 11.29
CA ALA A 76 -7.35 -24.98 10.81
C ALA A 76 -8.39 -24.49 11.84
N MET A 77 -8.21 -24.81 13.14
CA MET A 77 -9.07 -24.29 14.21
C MET A 77 -9.06 -22.76 14.27
N GLN A 78 -7.89 -22.15 14.22
CA GLN A 78 -7.76 -20.70 14.28
C GLN A 78 -8.40 -20.03 13.06
N SER A 79 -8.26 -20.62 11.89
CA SER A 79 -8.89 -20.12 10.66
C SER A 79 -10.41 -20.14 10.74
N ARG A 80 -10.98 -21.22 11.28
CA ARG A 80 -12.43 -21.30 11.57
C ARG A 80 -12.86 -20.25 12.58
N THR A 81 -12.11 -20.08 13.68
CA THR A 81 -12.38 -19.07 14.69
C THR A 81 -12.40 -17.66 14.12
N ILE A 82 -11.44 -17.33 13.24
CA ILE A 82 -11.41 -16.02 12.55
C ILE A 82 -12.64 -15.89 11.63
N ALA A 83 -12.93 -16.90 10.82
CA ALA A 83 -14.07 -16.89 9.92
C ALA A 83 -15.41 -16.79 10.68
N ASP A 84 -15.53 -17.43 11.87
CA ASP A 84 -16.70 -17.30 12.75
C ASP A 84 -16.87 -15.86 13.28
N GLN A 85 -15.77 -15.21 13.67
CA GLN A 85 -15.81 -13.82 14.12
C GLN A 85 -16.21 -12.88 12.98
N ILE A 86 -15.64 -13.06 11.79
CA ILE A 86 -16.00 -12.29 10.60
C ILE A 86 -17.48 -12.42 10.28
N ALA A 87 -18.00 -13.66 10.19
CA ALA A 87 -19.40 -13.92 9.86
C ALA A 87 -20.36 -13.33 10.92
N ARG A 88 -20.05 -13.51 12.21
CA ARG A 88 -20.84 -12.95 13.32
C ARG A 88 -20.90 -11.43 13.24
N HIS A 89 -19.78 -10.75 13.02
CA HIS A 89 -19.76 -9.29 12.93
C HIS A 89 -20.47 -8.78 11.68
N ALA A 90 -20.35 -9.49 10.56
CA ALA A 90 -21.12 -9.17 9.35
C ALA A 90 -22.63 -9.26 9.60
N GLU A 91 -23.09 -10.28 10.34
CA GLU A 91 -24.49 -10.46 10.74
C GLU A 91 -24.93 -9.37 11.74
N GLN A 92 -24.17 -9.10 12.80
CA GLN A 92 -24.43 -8.03 13.78
C GLN A 92 -24.57 -6.66 13.13
N LEU A 93 -23.69 -6.36 12.16
CA LEU A 93 -23.77 -5.16 11.37
C LEU A 93 -24.87 -5.20 10.29
N LYS A 94 -25.55 -6.33 10.11
CA LYS A 94 -26.57 -6.54 9.06
C LYS A 94 -26.03 -6.16 7.68
N LEU A 95 -24.83 -6.64 7.34
CA LEU A 95 -24.24 -6.38 6.02
C LEU A 95 -25.09 -7.12 4.95
N ARG A 96 -25.34 -6.43 3.83
CA ARG A 96 -26.17 -6.92 2.73
C ARG A 96 -25.33 -7.71 1.74
N ASP A 97 -25.49 -9.02 1.72
CA ASP A 97 -24.80 -9.94 0.79
C ASP A 97 -23.33 -9.56 0.54
N PRO A 98 -22.49 -9.51 1.59
CA PRO A 98 -21.18 -8.92 1.49
C PRO A 98 -20.21 -9.73 0.63
N ILE A 99 -19.42 -9.03 -0.19
CA ILE A 99 -18.25 -9.60 -0.87
C ILE A 99 -17.03 -9.57 0.05
N VAL A 100 -16.16 -10.57 -0.04
CA VAL A 100 -14.90 -10.64 0.72
C VAL A 100 -13.75 -10.26 -0.17
N ILE A 101 -13.11 -9.12 0.09
CA ILE A 101 -11.92 -8.64 -0.61
C ILE A 101 -10.69 -8.96 0.25
N TYR A 102 -9.72 -9.65 -0.32
CA TYR A 102 -8.52 -10.04 0.40
C TYR A 102 -7.26 -9.94 -0.46
N PRO A 103 -6.18 -9.35 0.09
CA PRO A 103 -4.88 -9.31 -0.57
C PRO A 103 -4.12 -10.62 -0.34
N TYR A 104 -3.00 -10.77 -1.05
CA TYR A 104 -2.08 -11.86 -0.79
C TYR A 104 -1.52 -11.81 0.64
N MET A 105 -1.81 -12.87 1.39
CA MET A 105 -1.12 -13.20 2.63
C MET A 105 -1.20 -14.71 2.84
N ALA A 106 -0.06 -15.40 2.86
CA ALA A 106 -0.02 -16.86 2.98
C ALA A 106 -0.84 -17.42 4.18
N ARG A 107 -0.92 -16.64 5.27
CA ARG A 107 -1.61 -17.04 6.51
C ARG A 107 -3.14 -16.91 6.44
N ILE A 108 -3.70 -16.15 5.50
CA ILE A 108 -5.15 -15.95 5.41
C ILE A 108 -5.82 -16.93 4.45
N LEU A 109 -5.07 -17.67 3.65
CA LEU A 109 -5.63 -18.63 2.69
C LEU A 109 -6.63 -19.62 3.34
N PRO A 110 -6.32 -20.24 4.49
CA PRO A 110 -7.29 -21.11 5.17
C PRO A 110 -8.55 -20.37 5.68
N VAL A 111 -8.42 -19.10 6.06
CA VAL A 111 -9.57 -18.26 6.44
C VAL A 111 -10.45 -17.99 5.23
N CYS A 112 -9.84 -17.64 4.09
CA CYS A 112 -10.54 -17.41 2.83
C CYS A 112 -11.26 -18.68 2.34
N ALA A 113 -10.62 -19.86 2.45
CA ALA A 113 -11.23 -21.14 2.11
C ALA A 113 -12.48 -21.42 2.99
N GLU A 114 -12.42 -21.10 4.28
CA GLU A 114 -13.55 -21.27 5.19
C GLU A 114 -14.71 -20.30 4.86
N LEU A 115 -14.39 -19.03 4.54
CA LEU A 115 -15.41 -18.05 4.11
C LEU A 115 -16.03 -18.46 2.77
N ARG A 116 -15.24 -18.93 1.81
CA ARG A 116 -15.74 -19.49 0.54
C ARG A 116 -16.72 -20.65 0.76
N ARG A 117 -16.37 -21.58 1.66
CA ARG A 117 -17.23 -22.71 2.02
C ARG A 117 -18.58 -22.28 2.63
N ARG A 118 -18.63 -21.10 3.25
CA ARG A 118 -19.87 -20.49 3.79
C ARG A 118 -20.68 -19.73 2.74
N GLY A 119 -20.22 -19.70 1.49
CA GLY A 119 -20.93 -19.07 0.38
C GLY A 119 -20.59 -17.60 0.14
N PHE A 120 -19.60 -17.04 0.81
CA PHE A 120 -19.16 -15.67 0.51
C PHE A 120 -18.59 -15.58 -0.90
N HIS A 121 -18.89 -14.47 -1.60
CA HIS A 121 -18.26 -14.12 -2.87
C HIS A 121 -16.86 -13.57 -2.60
N MET A 122 -15.85 -14.17 -3.23
CA MET A 122 -14.45 -13.93 -2.92
C MET A 122 -13.77 -13.09 -4.03
N VAL A 123 -13.13 -12.00 -3.65
CA VAL A 123 -12.36 -11.13 -4.54
C VAL A 123 -10.91 -11.10 -4.07
N TYR A 124 -10.01 -11.63 -4.88
CA TYR A 124 -8.58 -11.66 -4.58
C TYR A 124 -7.86 -10.44 -5.17
N VAL A 125 -6.97 -9.82 -4.42
CA VAL A 125 -6.16 -8.68 -4.88
C VAL A 125 -4.69 -9.09 -4.98
N VAL A 126 -4.19 -9.14 -6.22
CA VAL A 126 -2.77 -9.38 -6.54
C VAL A 126 -2.02 -8.06 -6.47
N MET A 127 -1.29 -7.83 -5.38
CA MET A 127 -0.56 -6.56 -5.15
C MET A 127 0.87 -6.60 -5.67
N ASP A 128 1.67 -7.53 -5.17
CA ASP A 128 3.07 -7.71 -5.53
C ASP A 128 3.28 -9.01 -6.33
N HIS A 129 4.38 -9.13 -7.07
CA HIS A 129 4.75 -10.30 -7.84
C HIS A 129 6.23 -10.67 -7.58
N PRO A 130 6.62 -11.96 -7.59
CA PRO A 130 5.81 -13.18 -7.62
C PRO A 130 5.20 -13.47 -6.25
N GLN A 131 4.05 -14.12 -6.25
CA GLN A 131 3.37 -14.48 -5.01
C GLN A 131 3.39 -15.98 -4.81
N THR A 132 3.91 -16.42 -3.67
CA THR A 132 3.79 -17.83 -3.27
C THR A 132 2.30 -18.18 -3.13
N ASN A 133 1.92 -19.38 -3.59
CA ASN A 133 0.53 -19.86 -3.55
C ASN A 133 -0.47 -19.03 -4.39
N LEU A 134 -0.03 -18.25 -5.38
CA LEU A 134 -0.90 -17.47 -6.27
C LEU A 134 -2.06 -18.33 -6.80
N GLN A 135 -1.77 -19.53 -7.31
CA GLN A 135 -2.79 -20.43 -7.86
C GLN A 135 -3.84 -20.86 -6.83
N ALA A 136 -3.44 -21.08 -5.58
CA ALA A 136 -4.38 -21.43 -4.50
C ALA A 136 -5.30 -20.27 -4.14
N HIS A 137 -4.81 -19.03 -4.13
CA HIS A 137 -5.63 -17.84 -3.93
C HIS A 137 -6.60 -17.61 -5.08
N VAL A 138 -6.11 -17.71 -6.31
CA VAL A 138 -6.92 -17.56 -7.53
C VAL A 138 -8.02 -18.62 -7.61
N ALA A 139 -7.73 -19.87 -7.22
CA ALA A 139 -8.72 -20.95 -7.21
C ALA A 139 -9.87 -20.71 -6.22
N LEU A 140 -9.65 -19.93 -5.16
CA LEU A 140 -10.69 -19.55 -4.19
C LEU A 140 -11.51 -18.34 -4.63
N ALA A 141 -10.98 -17.54 -5.56
CA ALA A 141 -11.59 -16.27 -5.95
C ALA A 141 -12.65 -16.45 -7.04
N ASP A 142 -13.74 -15.70 -6.92
CA ASP A 142 -14.72 -15.53 -8.01
C ASP A 142 -14.23 -14.48 -9.00
N GLN A 143 -13.50 -13.47 -8.48
CA GLN A 143 -12.86 -12.42 -9.27
C GLN A 143 -11.46 -12.11 -8.71
N THR A 144 -10.57 -11.66 -9.59
CA THR A 144 -9.20 -11.30 -9.25
C THR A 144 -8.90 -9.89 -9.75
N LEU A 145 -8.47 -9.02 -8.85
CA LEU A 145 -8.00 -7.68 -9.15
C LEU A 145 -6.46 -7.70 -9.18
N VAL A 146 -5.85 -7.09 -10.19
CA VAL A 146 -4.40 -7.14 -10.40
C VAL A 146 -3.85 -5.74 -10.51
N VAL A 147 -2.95 -5.38 -9.61
CA VAL A 147 -2.38 -4.02 -9.52
C VAL A 147 -1.30 -3.78 -10.59
N GLN A 148 -0.58 -4.81 -11.01
CA GLN A 148 0.51 -4.70 -11.97
C GLN A 148 0.13 -5.31 -13.33
N ARG A 149 0.36 -4.58 -14.42
CA ARG A 149 0.06 -5.05 -15.79
C ARG A 149 0.87 -6.27 -16.18
N THR A 150 2.09 -6.41 -15.65
CA THR A 150 2.93 -7.59 -15.87
C THR A 150 2.29 -8.89 -15.36
N SER A 151 1.50 -8.82 -14.30
CA SER A 151 0.72 -9.97 -13.77
C SER A 151 -0.66 -10.09 -14.43
N LEU A 152 -1.18 -9.02 -15.02
CA LEU A 152 -2.52 -9.00 -15.62
C LEU A 152 -2.64 -9.93 -16.81
N HIS A 153 -1.71 -9.82 -17.78
CA HIS A 153 -1.79 -10.60 -19.03
C HIS A 153 -1.76 -12.12 -18.81
N PRO A 154 -0.80 -12.68 -18.04
CA PRO A 154 -0.77 -14.12 -17.78
C PRO A 154 -2.03 -14.61 -17.05
N LEU A 155 -2.52 -13.86 -16.05
CA LEU A 155 -3.71 -14.23 -15.30
C LEU A 155 -4.98 -14.13 -16.16
N ARG A 156 -5.11 -13.11 -16.99
CA ARG A 156 -6.26 -12.96 -17.90
C ARG A 156 -6.28 -14.08 -18.95
N ALA A 157 -5.12 -14.50 -19.46
CA ALA A 157 -5.04 -15.64 -20.37
C ALA A 157 -5.52 -16.94 -19.73
N GLN A 158 -5.32 -17.10 -18.41
CA GLN A 158 -5.73 -18.29 -17.66
C GLN A 158 -7.19 -18.26 -17.21
N LEU A 159 -7.69 -17.10 -16.77
CA LEU A 159 -8.95 -16.96 -16.02
C LEU A 159 -10.02 -16.16 -16.77
N GLY A 160 -9.68 -15.58 -17.93
CA GLY A 160 -10.61 -14.81 -18.75
C GLY A 160 -11.14 -13.56 -18.06
N ASP A 161 -12.46 -13.36 -18.16
CA ASP A 161 -13.16 -12.17 -17.68
C ASP A 161 -13.24 -12.04 -16.14
N LYS A 162 -12.72 -13.02 -15.41
CA LYS A 162 -12.64 -12.95 -13.94
C LYS A 162 -11.48 -12.07 -13.46
N VAL A 163 -10.60 -11.61 -14.36
CA VAL A 163 -9.41 -10.83 -14.01
C VAL A 163 -9.57 -9.40 -14.51
N HIS A 164 -9.47 -8.46 -13.58
CA HIS A 164 -9.58 -7.04 -13.85
C HIS A 164 -8.31 -6.31 -13.41
N PHE A 165 -7.93 -5.29 -14.18
CA PHE A 165 -6.86 -4.40 -13.78
C PHE A 165 -7.37 -3.43 -12.72
N LEU A 166 -6.65 -3.33 -11.60
CA LEU A 166 -6.85 -2.36 -10.55
C LEU A 166 -5.59 -1.49 -10.49
N PRO A 167 -5.61 -0.26 -10.99
CA PRO A 167 -4.47 0.64 -10.84
C PRO A 167 -4.09 0.80 -9.37
N GLU A 168 -2.81 1.09 -9.09
CA GLU A 168 -2.38 1.39 -7.73
C GLU A 168 -3.19 2.57 -7.15
N LEU A 169 -3.59 2.46 -5.90
CA LEU A 169 -4.49 3.43 -5.30
C LEU A 169 -3.70 4.62 -4.74
N ALA A 170 -3.85 5.78 -5.37
CA ALA A 170 -3.40 7.06 -4.84
C ALA A 170 -4.29 7.51 -3.65
N PRO A 171 -3.85 8.49 -2.83
CA PRO A 171 -4.69 9.11 -1.81
C PRO A 171 -5.96 9.74 -2.39
N SER A 172 -6.96 10.04 -1.52
CA SER A 172 -8.16 10.77 -1.92
C SER A 172 -7.83 12.15 -2.51
N LEU A 173 -8.72 12.66 -3.35
CA LEU A 173 -8.54 13.99 -3.96
C LEU A 173 -8.44 15.10 -2.89
N SER A 174 -9.20 15.00 -1.81
CA SER A 174 -9.13 15.96 -0.70
C SER A 174 -7.76 15.92 -0.02
N TYR A 175 -7.23 14.71 0.24
CA TYR A 175 -5.90 14.57 0.83
C TYR A 175 -4.77 15.00 -0.13
N GLN A 176 -4.92 14.73 -1.43
CA GLN A 176 -3.98 15.24 -2.44
C GLN A 176 -3.96 16.77 -2.49
N ALA A 177 -5.14 17.40 -2.37
CA ALA A 177 -5.25 18.86 -2.29
C ALA A 177 -4.59 19.40 -1.02
N GLU A 178 -4.79 18.75 0.12
CA GLU A 178 -4.13 19.10 1.38
C GLU A 178 -2.60 18.98 1.25
N LEU A 179 -2.08 17.86 0.74
CA LEU A 179 -0.65 17.68 0.50
C LEU A 179 -0.08 18.78 -0.41
N SER A 180 -0.78 19.06 -1.51
CA SER A 180 -0.34 20.03 -2.51
C SER A 180 -0.41 21.48 -2.04
N GLY A 181 -1.30 21.77 -1.08
CA GLY A 181 -1.49 23.10 -0.47
C GLY A 181 -0.49 23.40 0.65
N GLN A 182 0.30 22.45 1.11
CA GLN A 182 1.26 22.68 2.19
C GLN A 182 2.44 23.55 1.70
N THR A 183 2.65 24.67 2.36
CA THR A 183 3.74 25.62 2.09
C THR A 183 4.72 25.73 3.27
N VAL A 184 4.30 25.30 4.45
CA VAL A 184 5.10 25.35 5.68
C VAL A 184 5.82 24.03 5.85
N GLU A 185 7.14 24.07 5.92
CA GLU A 185 7.93 22.86 6.16
C GLU A 185 7.85 22.43 7.62
N HIS A 186 7.98 21.11 7.83
CA HIS A 186 7.97 20.53 9.17
C HIS A 186 9.18 21.00 10.00
N PRO A 187 9.00 21.37 11.29
CA PRO A 187 10.08 21.90 12.12
C PRO A 187 11.32 20.99 12.22
N ALA A 188 11.15 19.68 12.14
CA ALA A 188 12.25 18.73 12.12
C ALA A 188 13.21 18.90 10.92
N LEU A 189 12.77 19.55 9.85
CA LEU A 189 13.59 19.83 8.68
C LEU A 189 14.41 21.12 8.81
N ALA A 190 14.09 22.00 9.73
CA ALA A 190 14.68 23.34 9.84
C ALA A 190 16.21 23.35 9.95
N ARG A 191 16.80 22.29 10.52
CA ARG A 191 18.26 22.14 10.68
C ARG A 191 18.91 21.24 9.63
N ILE A 192 18.13 20.71 8.67
CA ILE A 192 18.64 19.84 7.62
C ILE A 192 18.83 20.69 6.36
N PRO A 193 20.05 20.87 5.86
CA PRO A 193 20.27 21.65 4.63
C PRO A 193 19.63 21.01 3.40
N ARG A 194 19.45 21.80 2.34
CA ARG A 194 19.04 21.32 1.01
C ARG A 194 20.30 21.01 0.15
N PRO A 195 20.23 20.10 -0.85
CA PRO A 195 19.01 19.38 -1.23
C PRO A 195 18.68 18.21 -0.29
N ARG A 196 17.38 17.94 -0.12
CA ARG A 196 16.83 16.88 0.73
C ARG A 196 16.17 15.80 -0.11
N LEU A 197 16.63 14.57 0.02
CA LEU A 197 16.07 13.37 -0.60
C LEU A 197 15.22 12.65 0.43
N VAL A 198 13.94 12.45 0.19
CA VAL A 198 13.02 11.85 1.17
C VAL A 198 12.64 10.42 0.82
N TYR A 199 12.70 9.53 1.81
CA TYR A 199 12.09 8.20 1.77
C TYR A 199 11.07 8.07 2.90
N ALA A 200 9.82 7.76 2.56
CA ALA A 200 8.76 7.52 3.53
C ALA A 200 8.39 6.03 3.57
N GLY A 201 8.52 5.39 4.73
CA GLY A 201 8.11 4.00 4.92
C GLY A 201 9.09 3.14 5.72
N VAL A 202 8.77 1.85 5.80
CA VAL A 202 9.59 0.86 6.51
C VAL A 202 10.77 0.45 5.63
N PRO A 203 12.03 0.63 6.09
CA PRO A 203 13.20 0.33 5.27
C PRO A 203 13.59 -1.15 5.28
N HIS A 204 13.18 -1.90 6.32
CA HIS A 204 13.68 -3.25 6.58
C HIS A 204 13.53 -4.20 5.38
N GLY A 205 14.68 -4.64 4.84
CA GLY A 205 14.79 -5.61 3.77
C GLY A 205 14.24 -5.13 2.42
N ARG A 206 13.96 -3.84 2.25
CA ARG A 206 13.51 -3.25 0.97
C ARG A 206 14.46 -2.18 0.45
N VAL A 207 15.12 -1.45 1.35
CA VAL A 207 16.01 -0.34 0.98
C VAL A 207 17.44 -0.83 0.86
N HIS A 208 18.10 -0.48 -0.22
CA HIS A 208 19.51 -0.78 -0.43
C HIS A 208 20.41 0.21 0.33
N VAL A 209 20.59 -0.04 1.64
CA VAL A 209 21.35 0.84 2.54
C VAL A 209 22.79 1.11 2.06
N GLY A 210 23.45 0.08 1.48
CA GLY A 210 24.79 0.24 0.90
C GLY A 210 24.83 1.26 -0.24
N LEU A 211 23.83 1.22 -1.13
CA LEU A 211 23.68 2.17 -2.24
C LEU A 211 23.48 3.60 -1.76
N ILE A 212 22.62 3.80 -0.73
CA ILE A 212 22.43 5.12 -0.12
C ILE A 212 23.74 5.63 0.48
N ARG A 213 24.48 4.76 1.19
CA ARG A 213 25.77 5.10 1.79
C ARG A 213 26.77 5.59 0.75
N GLU A 214 26.91 4.90 -0.37
CA GLU A 214 27.80 5.27 -1.45
C GLU A 214 27.43 6.63 -2.05
N ILE A 215 26.15 6.87 -2.33
CA ILE A 215 25.64 8.13 -2.88
C ILE A 215 25.91 9.29 -1.91
N LEU A 216 25.56 9.15 -0.63
CA LEU A 216 25.73 10.21 0.34
C LEU A 216 27.20 10.50 0.66
N THR A 217 28.07 9.49 0.58
CA THR A 217 29.52 9.68 0.71
C THR A 217 30.08 10.45 -0.50
N ALA A 218 29.64 10.13 -1.72
CA ALA A 218 30.04 10.82 -2.93
C ALA A 218 29.43 12.24 -3.07
N ARG A 219 28.35 12.51 -2.37
CA ARG A 219 27.64 13.81 -2.39
C ARG A 219 27.37 14.30 -0.95
N PRO A 220 28.40 14.71 -0.19
CA PRO A 220 28.28 15.06 1.24
C PRO A 220 27.39 16.27 1.52
N LYS A 221 27.05 17.06 0.48
CA LYS A 221 26.10 18.18 0.58
C LYS A 221 24.65 17.76 0.40
N TRP A 222 24.35 16.52 0.00
CA TRP A 222 22.99 16.01 -0.09
C TRP A 222 22.58 15.41 1.24
N HIS A 223 21.33 15.61 1.61
CA HIS A 223 20.78 15.13 2.87
C HIS A 223 19.65 14.13 2.60
N TYR A 224 19.78 12.94 3.17
CA TYR A 224 18.76 11.91 3.11
C TYR A 224 17.86 12.00 4.34
N VAL A 225 16.56 12.15 4.11
CA VAL A 225 15.53 12.24 5.15
C VAL A 225 14.67 10.99 5.11
N HIS A 226 14.72 10.20 6.16
CA HIS A 226 13.93 8.99 6.28
C HIS A 226 12.78 9.17 7.27
N ILE A 227 11.54 8.89 6.84
CA ILE A 227 10.34 8.90 7.68
C ILE A 227 9.96 7.46 7.97
N GLY A 228 10.03 7.04 9.23
CA GLY A 228 9.72 5.67 9.66
C GLY A 228 10.71 5.14 10.69
N PRO A 229 10.70 3.82 10.96
CA PRO A 229 11.64 3.22 11.88
C PRO A 229 13.08 3.36 11.35
N PRO A 230 14.10 3.43 12.21
CA PRO A 230 15.49 3.58 11.80
C PRO A 230 15.92 2.53 10.78
N ASP A 231 16.69 2.95 9.77
CA ASP A 231 17.22 2.10 8.70
C ASP A 231 18.64 1.58 8.96
N GLY A 232 19.26 1.99 10.09
CA GLY A 232 20.63 1.63 10.44
C GLY A 232 21.69 2.40 9.65
N LEU A 233 21.31 3.45 8.93
CA LEU A 233 22.25 4.31 8.20
C LEU A 233 22.77 5.41 9.12
N GLU A 234 24.03 5.26 9.57
CA GLU A 234 24.70 6.23 10.40
C GLU A 234 25.68 7.07 9.56
N LEU A 235 25.22 8.20 9.03
CA LEU A 235 26.02 9.19 8.30
C LEU A 235 25.64 10.60 8.74
N PRO A 236 26.57 11.57 8.71
CA PRO A 236 26.31 12.97 9.12
C PRO A 236 25.19 13.64 8.33
N ASN A 237 24.95 13.19 7.09
CA ASN A 237 23.94 13.70 6.17
C ASN A 237 22.73 12.73 5.99
N SER A 238 22.57 11.78 6.90
CA SER A 238 21.36 10.93 7.02
C SER A 238 20.56 11.29 8.26
N HIS A 239 19.26 11.52 8.09
CA HIS A 239 18.36 12.03 9.12
C HIS A 239 17.13 11.14 9.23
N ALA A 240 17.06 10.33 10.26
CA ALA A 240 15.87 9.53 10.57
C ALA A 240 14.87 10.38 11.36
N LEU A 241 13.72 10.61 10.78
CA LEU A 241 12.55 11.15 11.47
C LEU A 241 11.68 9.97 11.87
N SER A 242 11.28 9.87 13.11
CA SER A 242 10.32 8.86 13.57
C SER A 242 9.03 8.88 12.72
N TRP A 243 8.07 8.01 13.00
CA TRP A 243 6.76 8.06 12.37
C TRP A 243 6.14 9.46 12.49
N ILE A 244 5.80 10.03 11.36
CA ILE A 244 5.12 11.31 11.26
C ILE A 244 3.63 11.06 11.06
N PRO A 245 2.74 11.73 11.80
CA PRO A 245 1.31 11.66 11.59
C PRO A 245 0.94 12.01 10.13
N LYS A 246 -0.07 11.36 9.58
CA LYS A 246 -0.49 11.52 8.18
C LYS A 246 -0.70 12.99 7.79
N ASN A 247 -1.40 13.71 8.62
CA ASN A 247 -1.69 15.14 8.41
C ASN A 247 -0.44 16.05 8.39
N MET A 248 0.73 15.53 8.78
CA MET A 248 2.01 16.25 8.75
C MET A 248 2.91 15.83 7.59
N ILE A 249 2.58 14.78 6.84
CA ILE A 249 3.39 14.30 5.70
C ILE A 249 3.56 15.39 4.65
N GLY A 250 2.51 16.17 4.37
CA GLY A 250 2.55 17.30 3.44
C GLY A 250 3.64 18.33 3.79
N GLN A 251 3.85 18.61 5.08
CA GLN A 251 4.88 19.55 5.54
C GLN A 251 6.31 19.01 5.28
N ILE A 252 6.49 17.68 5.40
CA ILE A 252 7.77 17.05 5.04
C ILE A 252 7.98 17.15 3.53
N LEU A 253 6.97 16.79 2.71
CA LEU A 253 7.08 16.83 1.26
C LEU A 253 7.30 18.26 0.74
N ALA A 254 6.64 19.27 1.31
CA ALA A 254 6.88 20.68 0.99
C ALA A 254 8.31 21.14 1.31
N GLY A 255 8.91 20.54 2.33
CA GLY A 255 10.28 20.82 2.77
C GLY A 255 11.35 19.99 2.08
N THR A 256 11.05 19.11 1.12
CA THR A 256 12.00 18.22 0.45
C THR A 256 12.11 18.52 -1.05
N ASP A 257 13.14 17.99 -1.70
CA ASP A 257 13.47 18.32 -3.09
C ASP A 257 13.26 17.15 -4.05
N VAL A 258 13.49 15.90 -3.58
CA VAL A 258 13.39 14.67 -4.37
C VAL A 258 12.79 13.56 -3.53
N GLY A 259 11.76 12.90 -4.06
CA GLY A 259 11.30 11.59 -3.53
C GLY A 259 12.32 10.52 -3.94
N PHE A 260 12.88 9.80 -2.98
CA PHE A 260 13.95 8.84 -3.24
C PHE A 260 13.53 7.44 -2.83
N MET A 261 13.54 6.50 -3.78
CA MET A 261 13.09 5.12 -3.59
C MET A 261 14.20 4.12 -3.97
N PRO A 262 15.26 3.98 -3.14
CA PRO A 262 16.40 3.12 -3.42
C PRO A 262 16.12 1.67 -3.00
N TYR A 263 15.26 0.96 -3.74
CA TYR A 263 14.94 -0.43 -3.46
C TYR A 263 16.11 -1.37 -3.79
N ASP A 264 16.21 -2.46 -3.06
CA ASP A 264 17.15 -3.53 -3.38
C ASP A 264 16.58 -4.45 -4.48
N CYS A 265 16.78 -4.07 -5.74
CA CYS A 265 16.27 -4.82 -6.90
C CYS A 265 16.89 -6.20 -7.08
N ARG A 266 17.90 -6.59 -6.29
CA ARG A 266 18.42 -7.97 -6.22
C ARG A 266 17.45 -8.90 -5.50
N ILE A 267 16.54 -8.33 -4.72
CA ILE A 267 15.48 -9.05 -4.04
C ILE A 267 14.25 -9.04 -4.95
N GLU A 268 13.84 -10.18 -5.45
CA GLU A 268 12.74 -10.33 -6.41
C GLU A 268 11.44 -9.65 -5.95
N ARG A 269 11.10 -9.75 -4.66
CA ARG A 269 9.94 -9.07 -4.08
C ARG A 269 10.00 -7.56 -4.24
N ASP A 270 11.17 -6.95 -4.06
CA ASP A 270 11.31 -5.51 -4.08
C ASP A 270 11.41 -4.97 -5.50
N PHE A 271 11.99 -5.74 -6.41
CA PHE A 271 11.96 -5.48 -7.84
C PHE A 271 10.54 -5.48 -8.41
N ASN A 272 9.66 -6.33 -7.88
CA ASN A 272 8.28 -6.51 -8.32
C ASN A 272 7.24 -5.74 -7.47
N CYS A 273 7.64 -4.76 -6.66
CA CYS A 273 6.70 -4.01 -5.82
C CYS A 273 6.02 -2.86 -6.56
N ALA A 274 4.83 -2.49 -6.09
CA ALA A 274 4.10 -1.29 -6.48
C ALA A 274 4.03 -0.33 -5.27
N PRO A 275 4.88 0.72 -5.22
CA PRO A 275 5.05 1.52 -4.02
C PRO A 275 4.01 2.64 -3.90
N LEU A 276 3.11 2.54 -2.93
CA LEU A 276 2.10 3.56 -2.63
C LEU A 276 2.66 4.98 -2.44
N LYS A 277 3.86 5.09 -1.83
CA LYS A 277 4.51 6.40 -1.61
C LYS A 277 4.81 7.16 -2.89
N LEU A 278 4.93 6.48 -4.03
CA LEU A 278 5.10 7.11 -5.33
C LEU A 278 3.97 8.10 -5.61
N PHE A 279 2.74 7.72 -5.29
CA PHE A 279 1.57 8.56 -5.52
C PHE A 279 1.44 9.69 -4.49
N ASP A 280 1.98 9.54 -3.28
CA ASP A 280 2.09 10.65 -2.32
C ASP A 280 3.08 11.71 -2.86
N TYR A 281 4.21 11.29 -3.44
CA TYR A 281 5.16 12.19 -4.10
C TYR A 281 4.56 12.84 -5.35
N PHE A 282 3.84 12.06 -6.15
CA PHE A 282 3.16 12.56 -7.35
C PHE A 282 2.06 13.58 -7.02
N ALA A 283 1.31 13.38 -5.92
CA ALA A 283 0.27 14.30 -5.49
C ALA A 283 0.77 15.73 -5.29
N VAL A 284 2.02 15.89 -4.84
CA VAL A 284 2.68 17.21 -4.70
C VAL A 284 3.55 17.58 -5.91
N GLY A 285 3.62 16.73 -6.92
CA GLY A 285 4.47 16.92 -8.10
C GLY A 285 5.96 16.80 -7.81
N LEU A 286 6.36 16.17 -6.70
CA LEU A 286 7.77 16.00 -6.34
C LEU A 286 8.49 15.14 -7.40
N PRO A 287 9.69 15.56 -7.88
CA PRO A 287 10.50 14.68 -8.71
C PRO A 287 10.85 13.42 -7.94
N VAL A 288 10.81 12.28 -8.62
CA VAL A 288 11.08 10.97 -7.99
C VAL A 288 12.29 10.32 -8.65
N VAL A 289 13.21 9.83 -7.82
CA VAL A 289 14.35 9.02 -8.25
C VAL A 289 14.26 7.66 -7.59
N SER A 290 14.42 6.59 -8.37
CA SER A 290 14.27 5.21 -7.90
C SER A 290 15.28 4.27 -8.55
N THR A 291 15.54 3.15 -7.92
CA THR A 291 16.08 1.97 -8.61
C THR A 291 15.02 1.41 -9.58
N PRO A 292 15.40 0.63 -10.62
CA PRO A 292 14.54 0.27 -11.74
C PRO A 292 13.56 -0.87 -11.39
N ILE A 293 12.59 -0.63 -10.51
CA ILE A 293 11.52 -1.60 -10.23
C ILE A 293 10.55 -1.70 -11.40
N ILE A 294 9.97 -2.89 -11.63
CA ILE A 294 9.11 -3.19 -12.80
C ILE A 294 7.93 -2.22 -12.91
N TYR A 295 7.31 -1.87 -11.79
CA TYR A 295 6.14 -0.97 -11.78
C TYR A 295 6.41 0.37 -12.49
N LEU A 296 7.64 0.88 -12.44
CA LEU A 296 8.02 2.16 -13.04
C LEU A 296 8.18 2.09 -14.57
N TRP A 297 8.25 0.90 -15.15
CA TRP A 297 8.33 0.74 -16.62
C TRP A 297 7.09 1.26 -17.33
N GLU A 298 5.97 1.37 -16.62
CA GLU A 298 4.72 1.91 -17.16
C GLU A 298 4.70 3.45 -17.18
N MET A 299 5.70 4.13 -16.58
CA MET A 299 5.78 5.58 -16.45
C MET A 299 7.21 6.13 -16.58
N PRO A 300 7.94 5.80 -17.68
CA PRO A 300 9.37 6.10 -17.82
C PRO A 300 9.66 7.60 -17.79
N ASP A 301 8.72 8.45 -18.22
CA ASP A 301 8.91 9.90 -18.29
C ASP A 301 8.60 10.63 -16.96
N LEU A 302 8.10 9.92 -15.94
CA LEU A 302 7.68 10.52 -14.68
C LEU A 302 8.64 10.25 -13.52
N VAL A 303 9.53 9.26 -13.68
CA VAL A 303 10.48 8.85 -12.64
C VAL A 303 11.87 8.72 -13.23
N TYR A 304 12.84 9.32 -12.58
CA TYR A 304 14.25 9.14 -12.92
C TYR A 304 14.73 7.80 -12.32
N THR A 305 15.37 6.96 -13.12
CA THR A 305 15.84 5.66 -12.65
C THR A 305 17.35 5.49 -12.82
N GLY A 306 17.95 4.69 -11.97
CA GLY A 306 19.33 4.27 -12.05
C GLY A 306 19.58 3.01 -11.23
N ASP A 307 20.49 2.16 -11.67
CA ASP A 307 20.81 0.87 -11.03
C ASP A 307 22.14 0.92 -10.26
N THR A 308 22.99 1.88 -10.59
CA THR A 308 24.27 2.10 -9.95
C THR A 308 24.31 3.42 -9.19
N PRO A 309 25.23 3.60 -8.21
CA PRO A 309 25.40 4.87 -7.51
C PRO A 309 25.63 6.05 -8.47
N ALA A 310 26.43 5.85 -9.51
CA ALA A 310 26.72 6.89 -10.50
C ALA A 310 25.49 7.29 -11.33
N GLU A 311 24.64 6.34 -11.70
CA GLU A 311 23.38 6.59 -12.41
C GLU A 311 22.37 7.30 -11.52
N LEU A 312 22.20 6.85 -10.28
CA LEU A 312 21.30 7.49 -9.32
C LEU A 312 21.75 8.91 -8.96
N ILE A 313 23.07 9.16 -8.88
CA ILE A 313 23.59 10.51 -8.72
C ILE A 313 23.18 11.40 -9.91
N ARG A 314 23.37 10.95 -11.15
CA ARG A 314 22.92 11.70 -12.33
C ARG A 314 21.40 11.90 -12.34
N ALA A 315 20.64 10.87 -11.94
CA ALA A 315 19.20 10.95 -11.83
C ALA A 315 18.74 12.02 -10.82
N VAL A 316 19.37 12.06 -9.64
CA VAL A 316 19.10 13.09 -8.63
C VAL A 316 19.51 14.49 -9.14
N GLU A 317 20.67 14.63 -9.77
CA GLU A 317 21.11 15.89 -10.37
C GLU A 317 20.10 16.41 -11.41
N SER A 318 19.58 15.52 -12.28
CA SER A 318 18.53 15.87 -13.24
C SER A 318 17.22 16.25 -12.54
N ALA A 319 16.80 15.50 -11.54
CA ALA A 319 15.61 15.76 -10.75
C ALA A 319 15.64 17.13 -10.05
N LEU A 320 16.81 17.51 -9.54
CA LEU A 320 17.04 18.81 -8.87
C LEU A 320 16.96 20.02 -9.82
N THR A 321 17.20 19.81 -11.12
CA THR A 321 17.11 20.87 -12.14
C THR A 321 15.71 20.98 -12.77
N GLU A 322 14.79 20.08 -12.43
CA GLU A 322 13.44 20.07 -12.99
C GLU A 322 12.68 21.34 -12.62
N PRO A 323 12.07 22.05 -13.60
CA PRO A 323 11.29 23.26 -13.33
C PRO A 323 10.12 22.98 -12.39
N ARG A 324 9.90 23.84 -11.39
CA ARG A 324 8.83 23.67 -10.40
C ARG A 324 7.43 23.68 -11.03
N ASP A 325 7.23 24.48 -12.08
CA ASP A 325 5.97 24.60 -12.82
C ASP A 325 6.04 23.87 -14.17
N GLY A 326 6.92 22.86 -14.28
CA GLY A 326 7.13 22.11 -15.51
C GLY A 326 6.01 21.10 -15.81
N PRO A 327 5.87 20.72 -17.10
CA PRO A 327 4.81 19.79 -17.54
C PRO A 327 4.94 18.41 -16.92
N VAL A 328 6.13 17.95 -16.58
CA VAL A 328 6.34 16.64 -15.93
C VAL A 328 5.77 16.65 -14.52
N ARG A 329 5.93 17.73 -13.75
CA ARG A 329 5.30 17.87 -12.43
C ARG A 329 3.78 17.93 -12.51
N ALA A 330 3.25 18.64 -13.52
CA ALA A 330 1.80 18.66 -13.77
C ALA A 330 1.28 17.25 -14.09
N ARG A 331 2.00 16.49 -14.93
CA ARG A 331 1.61 15.13 -15.29
C ARG A 331 1.67 14.16 -14.10
N ARG A 332 2.64 14.29 -13.17
CA ARG A 332 2.66 13.52 -11.92
C ARG A 332 1.42 13.77 -11.08
N LYS A 333 1.04 15.04 -10.89
CA LYS A 333 -0.17 15.41 -10.16
C LYS A 333 -1.42 14.85 -10.82
N GLU A 334 -1.49 14.91 -12.15
CA GLU A 334 -2.62 14.35 -12.89
C GLU A 334 -2.70 12.84 -12.73
N MET A 335 -1.59 12.12 -12.83
CA MET A 335 -1.56 10.68 -12.59
C MET A 335 -2.01 10.31 -11.16
N ALA A 336 -1.60 11.08 -10.15
CA ALA A 336 -2.10 10.88 -8.79
C ALA A 336 -3.63 11.08 -8.70
N ARG A 337 -4.21 12.04 -9.43
CA ARG A 337 -5.67 12.23 -9.49
C ARG A 337 -6.36 11.07 -10.21
N GLU A 338 -5.83 10.65 -11.37
CA GLU A 338 -6.36 9.51 -12.13
C GLU A 338 -6.44 8.24 -11.28
N HIS A 339 -5.52 8.07 -10.34
CA HIS A 339 -5.40 6.94 -9.43
C HIS A 339 -6.05 7.16 -8.05
N SER A 340 -6.75 8.28 -7.85
CA SER A 340 -7.39 8.57 -6.56
C SER A 340 -8.39 7.50 -6.14
N ILE A 341 -8.63 7.36 -4.85
CA ILE A 341 -9.61 6.39 -4.35
C ILE A 341 -11.02 6.65 -4.89
N GLU A 342 -11.35 7.89 -5.24
CA GLU A 342 -12.62 8.26 -5.87
C GLU A 342 -12.74 7.66 -7.28
N ASN A 343 -11.73 7.83 -8.13
CA ASN A 343 -11.71 7.26 -9.47
C ASN A 343 -11.63 5.72 -9.45
N ILE A 344 -10.89 5.17 -8.48
CA ILE A 344 -10.84 3.72 -8.27
C ILE A 344 -12.19 3.19 -7.77
N ALA A 345 -12.92 3.95 -6.96
CA ALA A 345 -14.27 3.57 -6.55
C ALA A 345 -15.18 3.38 -7.78
N GLU A 346 -15.17 4.31 -8.73
CA GLU A 346 -15.94 4.17 -9.97
C GLU A 346 -15.54 2.91 -10.76
N LEU A 347 -14.24 2.61 -10.85
CA LEU A 347 -13.76 1.38 -11.50
C LEU A 347 -14.28 0.14 -10.77
N LEU A 348 -14.16 0.09 -9.43
CA LEU A 348 -14.67 -1.03 -8.64
C LEU A 348 -16.18 -1.21 -8.81
N GLY A 349 -16.93 -0.12 -8.90
CA GLY A 349 -18.38 -0.13 -9.16
C GLY A 349 -18.76 -0.77 -10.50
N ARG A 350 -17.85 -0.74 -11.48
CA ARG A 350 -18.05 -1.35 -12.82
C ARG A 350 -17.62 -2.82 -12.88
N VAL A 351 -16.58 -3.18 -12.15
CA VAL A 351 -15.96 -4.52 -12.28
C VAL A 351 -16.40 -5.51 -11.19
N LEU A 352 -16.81 -5.03 -10.01
CA LEU A 352 -17.27 -5.88 -8.93
C LEU A 352 -18.80 -6.04 -8.97
N PRO A 353 -19.35 -7.20 -8.56
CA PRO A 353 -20.79 -7.46 -8.54
C PRO A 353 -21.46 -6.78 -7.32
N ILE A 354 -21.26 -5.49 -7.16
CA ILE A 354 -21.80 -4.71 -6.02
C ILE A 354 -23.15 -4.07 -6.33
N ASN A 355 -23.47 -3.87 -7.63
CA ASN A 355 -24.77 -3.44 -8.09
C ASN A 355 -25.58 -4.69 -8.45
N GLY A 356 -26.29 -5.26 -7.49
CA GLY A 356 -27.21 -6.36 -7.70
C GLY A 356 -28.60 -5.91 -8.08
#